data_2fff7fc8e76da5e97124a625947ad0dc
#
_entry.id   2fff7fc8e76da5e97124a625947ad0dc
#
_cell.length_a   1.000
_cell.length_b   1.000
_cell.length_c   1.000
_cell.angle_alpha   90.00
_cell.angle_beta   90.00
_cell.angle_gamma   90.00
#
_symmetry.space_group_name_H-M   'P 1'
#
loop_
_entity.id
_entity.type
_entity.pdbx_description
1 polymer ?
#
loop_
_entity_poly.entity_id
_entity_poly.type
_entity_poly.pdbx_seq_one_letter_code
_entity_poly.pdbx_strand_id
1 'polypeptide(L)'
;IKLLNTKLNLYCFMELPKNYNPQESEQKWAELWEKEKIFSFDPKSKSDIYSIDTPPPTVSGKMHIGHSFSYSQQDFVVRFQRMAGKNVFYPFGVDDNGLATERMIEKMKNVKGQFMPRQEFVRLCYTTVEEIRKDFVYDWKRLGISADFNIFYSTINKHSQKVSQKSFIELHRMNRIYRKKAPFVWCPECQTAIAQVEMKDSERDSRLVYMKFDTNSGEHITIATTRPELLPACVAIHIHPDDKRHKKFIGAKAKIPFSNREVKIEANKDVDMEFGSGIVYH
;
A
#
# COMPACT_ATOMS: atom_id res chain seq x y z
N ILE A 1 -3.95 40.86 14.12
CA ILE A 1 -4.11 41.98 13.16
C ILE A 1 -3.15 43.15 13.49
N LYS A 2 -2.92 43.55 14.77
CA LYS A 2 -2.00 44.63 15.11
C LYS A 2 -0.50 44.34 14.87
N LEU A 3 -0.05 43.10 14.95
CA LEU A 3 1.35 42.69 14.67
C LEU A 3 1.66 42.58 13.17
N LEU A 4 0.68 42.31 12.33
CA LEU A 4 0.84 42.27 10.87
C LEU A 4 1.07 43.69 10.31
N ASN A 5 0.40 44.72 10.85
CA ASN A 5 0.52 46.07 10.34
C ASN A 5 1.88 46.71 10.57
N THR A 6 2.62 46.35 11.64
CA THR A 6 3.94 46.91 11.91
C THR A 6 5.05 46.30 11.05
N LYS A 7 4.88 45.04 10.60
CA LYS A 7 5.86 44.42 9.69
C LYS A 7 5.54 44.67 8.21
N LEU A 8 4.28 44.90 7.84
CA LEU A 8 3.92 45.28 6.46
C LEU A 8 4.50 46.61 6.01
N ASN A 9 4.65 47.58 6.94
CA ASN A 9 5.22 48.88 6.59
C ASN A 9 6.73 48.87 6.29
N LEU A 10 7.46 47.83 6.70
CA LEU A 10 8.89 47.70 6.37
C LEU A 10 9.13 47.06 4.97
N TYR A 11 8.13 46.37 4.40
CA TYR A 11 8.25 45.75 3.08
C TYR A 11 7.75 46.62 1.92
N CYS A 12 7.11 47.76 2.22
CA CYS A 12 6.55 48.65 1.20
C CYS A 12 7.60 49.40 0.34
N PHE A 13 8.90 49.28 0.65
CA PHE A 13 9.99 49.97 -0.09
C PHE A 13 10.99 49.00 -0.74
N MET A 14 10.74 47.70 -0.71
CA MET A 14 11.57 46.78 -1.46
C MET A 14 11.01 46.62 -2.88
N GLU A 15 11.75 47.13 -3.86
CA GLU A 15 11.48 46.80 -5.26
C GLU A 15 11.51 45.26 -5.43
N LEU A 16 10.40 44.70 -5.87
CA LEU A 16 10.37 43.27 -6.20
C LEU A 16 11.25 43.01 -7.41
N PRO A 17 12.06 41.96 -7.40
CA PRO A 17 12.88 41.62 -8.56
C PRO A 17 11.97 41.35 -9.77
N LYS A 18 12.41 41.77 -10.94
CA LYS A 18 11.66 41.64 -12.19
C LYS A 18 11.28 40.19 -12.52
N ASN A 19 12.13 39.25 -12.13
CA ASN A 19 11.92 37.81 -12.33
C ASN A 19 12.02 37.09 -10.98
N TYR A 20 11.14 36.11 -10.76
CA TYR A 20 11.21 35.23 -9.61
C TYR A 20 12.36 34.22 -9.78
N ASN A 21 13.30 34.18 -8.82
CA ASN A 21 14.34 33.16 -8.75
C ASN A 21 13.92 32.10 -7.70
N PRO A 22 13.47 30.90 -8.13
CA PRO A 22 12.98 29.88 -7.20
C PRO A 22 14.09 29.40 -6.26
N GLN A 23 15.31 29.23 -6.72
CA GLN A 23 16.40 28.69 -5.91
C GLN A 23 16.71 29.55 -4.68
N GLU A 24 16.86 30.85 -4.89
CA GLU A 24 17.12 31.80 -3.79
C GLU A 24 15.88 32.00 -2.91
N SER A 25 14.72 32.11 -3.53
CA SER A 25 13.48 32.39 -2.81
C SER A 25 13.04 31.22 -1.94
N GLU A 26 13.12 30.00 -2.45
CA GLU A 26 12.74 28.78 -1.71
C GLU A 26 13.63 28.61 -0.47
N GLN A 27 14.94 28.77 -0.62
CA GLN A 27 15.87 28.68 0.50
C GLN A 27 15.59 29.76 1.55
N LYS A 28 15.47 31.01 1.12
CA LYS A 28 15.18 32.14 2.00
C LYS A 28 13.92 31.94 2.83
N TRP A 29 12.84 31.48 2.18
CA TRP A 29 11.57 31.29 2.87
C TRP A 29 11.60 30.06 3.78
N ALA A 30 12.24 28.97 3.39
CA ALA A 30 12.40 27.81 4.25
C ALA A 30 13.16 28.13 5.54
N GLU A 31 14.25 28.87 5.45
CA GLU A 31 15.03 29.34 6.60
C GLU A 31 14.21 30.25 7.52
N LEU A 32 13.44 31.19 6.93
CA LEU A 32 12.56 32.07 7.69
C LEU A 32 11.49 31.29 8.44
N TRP A 33 10.80 30.36 7.79
CA TRP A 33 9.76 29.56 8.41
C TRP A 33 10.28 28.69 9.56
N GLU A 34 11.47 28.14 9.41
CA GLU A 34 12.11 27.35 10.46
C GLU A 34 12.53 28.24 11.65
N LYS A 35 13.17 29.39 11.37
CA LYS A 35 13.60 30.37 12.38
C LYS A 35 12.42 30.92 13.19
N GLU A 36 11.38 31.35 12.51
CA GLU A 36 10.18 31.93 13.13
C GLU A 36 9.20 30.88 13.65
N LYS A 37 9.47 29.59 13.44
CA LYS A 37 8.62 28.45 13.86
C LYS A 37 7.16 28.58 13.41
N ILE A 38 6.95 29.08 12.19
CA ILE A 38 5.61 29.45 11.68
C ILE A 38 4.65 28.26 11.64
N PHE A 39 5.18 27.04 11.45
CA PHE A 39 4.39 25.81 11.32
C PHE A 39 4.31 25.01 12.61
N SER A 40 4.93 25.47 13.70
CA SER A 40 4.93 24.75 14.96
C SER A 40 3.57 24.76 15.64
N PHE A 41 3.17 23.63 16.17
CA PHE A 41 1.98 23.48 17.01
C PHE A 41 2.27 23.99 18.43
N ASP A 42 1.40 24.83 18.96
CA ASP A 42 1.49 25.31 20.35
C ASP A 42 0.44 24.62 21.24
N PRO A 43 0.84 23.66 22.09
CA PRO A 43 -0.10 22.96 22.96
C PRO A 43 -0.72 23.86 24.05
N LYS A 44 -0.22 25.08 24.24
CA LYS A 44 -0.74 26.06 25.21
C LYS A 44 -1.66 27.09 24.58
N SER A 45 -1.78 27.12 23.27
CA SER A 45 -2.66 28.03 22.55
C SER A 45 -4.11 27.82 22.95
N LYS A 46 -4.85 28.94 23.06
CA LYS A 46 -6.32 28.92 23.27
C LYS A 46 -7.12 28.98 21.97
N SER A 47 -6.45 29.06 20.83
CA SER A 47 -7.10 29.03 19.52
C SER A 47 -7.68 27.63 19.25
N ASP A 48 -8.72 27.59 18.45
CA ASP A 48 -9.31 26.33 17.98
C ASP A 48 -8.23 25.46 17.31
N ILE A 49 -8.18 24.19 17.68
CA ILE A 49 -7.24 23.24 17.11
C ILE A 49 -7.81 22.69 15.80
N TYR A 50 -6.99 22.69 14.77
CA TYR A 50 -7.24 21.93 13.56
C TYR A 50 -6.17 20.84 13.43
N SER A 51 -6.60 19.59 13.46
CA SER A 51 -5.72 18.44 13.26
C SER A 51 -5.93 17.86 11.87
N ILE A 52 -4.83 17.54 11.20
CA ILE A 52 -4.87 16.82 9.93
C ILE A 52 -4.23 15.45 10.09
N ASP A 53 -4.92 14.44 9.58
CA ASP A 53 -4.43 13.07 9.52
C ASP A 53 -4.05 12.76 8.06
N THR A 54 -2.78 12.46 7.83
CA THR A 54 -2.27 12.09 6.52
C THR A 54 -1.45 10.80 6.66
N PRO A 55 -1.57 9.85 5.70
CA PRO A 55 -0.70 8.69 5.74
C PRO A 55 0.76 9.12 5.64
N PRO A 56 1.67 8.53 6.44
CA PRO A 56 3.09 8.84 6.33
C PRO A 56 3.64 8.34 5.00
N PRO A 57 4.44 9.14 4.27
CA PRO A 57 5.03 8.69 3.02
C PRO A 57 6.02 7.55 3.23
N THR A 58 5.99 6.56 2.33
CA THR A 58 6.87 5.39 2.41
C THR A 58 8.28 5.75 1.96
N VAL A 59 9.26 5.39 2.79
CA VAL A 59 10.69 5.54 2.47
C VAL A 59 11.14 4.38 1.57
N SER A 60 10.80 4.46 0.29
CA SER A 60 11.11 3.42 -0.71
C SER A 60 11.87 3.95 -1.94
N GLY A 61 12.34 5.20 -1.88
CA GLY A 61 13.08 5.87 -2.95
C GLY A 61 13.04 7.38 -2.80
N LYS A 62 13.33 8.08 -3.89
CA LYS A 62 13.21 9.55 -3.94
C LYS A 62 11.76 9.99 -4.08
N MET A 63 11.47 11.21 -3.62
CA MET A 63 10.19 11.85 -3.89
C MET A 63 9.89 11.87 -5.40
N HIS A 64 8.66 11.63 -5.77
CA HIS A 64 8.17 11.72 -7.16
C HIS A 64 6.94 12.62 -7.24
N ILE A 65 6.54 12.98 -8.45
CA ILE A 65 5.44 13.92 -8.70
C ILE A 65 4.12 13.52 -8.01
N GLY A 66 3.84 12.23 -7.86
CA GLY A 66 2.66 11.74 -7.15
C GLY A 66 2.68 12.12 -5.67
N HIS A 67 3.82 12.04 -5.00
CA HIS A 67 3.99 12.54 -3.63
C HIS A 67 3.72 14.04 -3.57
N SER A 68 4.40 14.83 -4.41
CA SER A 68 4.24 16.29 -4.44
C SER A 68 2.80 16.69 -4.67
N PHE A 69 2.12 16.08 -5.65
CA PHE A 69 0.74 16.37 -5.97
C PHE A 69 -0.20 16.09 -4.79
N SER A 70 -0.12 14.88 -4.24
CA SER A 70 -1.02 14.42 -3.17
C SER A 70 -0.87 15.27 -1.90
N TYR A 71 0.36 15.48 -1.45
CA TYR A 71 0.60 16.19 -0.19
C TYR A 71 0.43 17.71 -0.30
N SER A 72 0.65 18.30 -1.47
CA SER A 72 0.36 19.72 -1.68
C SER A 72 -1.13 20.03 -1.55
N GLN A 73 -2.02 19.13 -2.00
CA GLN A 73 -3.47 19.33 -1.83
C GLN A 73 -3.87 19.41 -0.36
N GLN A 74 -3.29 18.55 0.48
CA GLN A 74 -3.51 18.57 1.92
C GLN A 74 -2.95 19.85 2.53
N ASP A 75 -1.77 20.26 2.11
CA ASP A 75 -1.09 21.45 2.62
C ASP A 75 -1.83 22.74 2.30
N PHE A 76 -2.55 22.82 1.19
CA PHE A 76 -3.41 23.98 0.88
C PHE A 76 -4.50 24.15 1.95
N VAL A 77 -5.14 23.07 2.36
CA VAL A 77 -6.14 23.11 3.43
C VAL A 77 -5.52 23.51 4.77
N VAL A 78 -4.35 22.97 5.09
CA VAL A 78 -3.60 23.29 6.31
C VAL A 78 -3.25 24.76 6.37
N ARG A 79 -2.71 25.31 5.29
CA ARG A 79 -2.36 26.75 5.20
C ARG A 79 -3.59 27.64 5.34
N PHE A 80 -4.69 27.28 4.72
CA PHE A 80 -5.96 27.99 4.87
C PHE A 80 -6.40 28.02 6.34
N GLN A 81 -6.35 26.89 7.03
CA GLN A 81 -6.75 26.82 8.44
C GLN A 81 -5.84 27.68 9.35
N ARG A 82 -4.53 27.74 9.06
CA ARG A 82 -3.62 28.67 9.76
C ARG A 82 -3.96 30.13 9.50
N MET A 83 -4.23 30.49 8.24
CA MET A 83 -4.66 31.84 7.89
C MET A 83 -6.00 32.23 8.55
N ALA A 84 -6.87 31.27 8.80
CA ALA A 84 -8.11 31.43 9.55
C ALA A 84 -7.88 31.55 11.08
N GLY A 85 -6.63 31.53 11.55
CA GLY A 85 -6.27 31.75 12.95
C GLY A 85 -6.30 30.50 13.83
N LYS A 86 -6.41 29.31 13.24
CA LYS A 86 -6.39 28.07 14.01
C LYS A 86 -4.98 27.63 14.39
N ASN A 87 -4.88 26.96 15.53
CA ASN A 87 -3.67 26.26 15.95
C ASN A 87 -3.63 24.89 15.28
N VAL A 88 -2.76 24.71 14.29
CA VAL A 88 -2.76 23.53 13.44
C VAL A 88 -1.83 22.45 13.99
N PHE A 89 -2.37 21.27 14.26
CA PHE A 89 -1.60 20.07 14.57
C PHE A 89 -1.37 19.24 13.28
N TYR A 90 -0.17 19.38 12.72
CA TYR A 90 0.26 18.68 11.51
C TYR A 90 1.66 18.07 11.71
N PRO A 91 1.75 16.92 12.40
CA PRO A 91 3.02 16.20 12.55
C PRO A 91 3.51 15.65 11.21
N PHE A 92 4.81 15.50 11.06
CA PHE A 92 5.40 14.82 9.92
C PHE A 92 5.86 13.43 10.32
N GLY A 93 5.42 12.42 9.58
CA GLY A 93 5.83 11.03 9.80
C GLY A 93 6.35 10.38 8.53
N VAL A 94 7.01 9.24 8.69
CA VAL A 94 7.45 8.39 7.57
C VAL A 94 7.06 6.94 7.79
N ASP A 95 6.71 6.26 6.71
CA ASP A 95 6.52 4.83 6.70
C ASP A 95 7.82 4.14 6.30
N ASP A 96 8.51 3.62 7.30
CA ASP A 96 9.84 3.05 7.19
C ASP A 96 9.81 1.52 7.04
N ASN A 97 8.65 0.90 6.86
CA ASN A 97 8.53 -0.54 6.75
C ASN A 97 7.89 -0.96 5.43
N GLY A 98 7.79 -2.27 5.24
CA GLY A 98 7.14 -2.87 4.09
C GLY A 98 8.10 -3.41 3.04
N LEU A 99 7.53 -4.23 2.15
CA LEU A 99 8.29 -4.96 1.13
C LEU A 99 9.04 -4.03 0.17
N ALA A 100 8.44 -2.89 -0.19
CA ALA A 100 9.07 -1.91 -1.08
C ALA A 100 10.38 -1.36 -0.50
N THR A 101 10.39 -1.03 0.80
CA THR A 101 11.58 -0.56 1.52
C THR A 101 12.64 -1.66 1.61
N GLU A 102 12.25 -2.89 1.95
CA GLU A 102 13.17 -4.03 2.00
C GLU A 102 13.83 -4.29 0.63
N ARG A 103 13.05 -4.27 -0.45
CA ARG A 103 13.56 -4.45 -1.82
C ARG A 103 14.50 -3.33 -2.25
N MET A 104 14.21 -2.10 -1.88
CA MET A 104 15.12 -0.97 -2.12
C MET A 104 16.47 -1.21 -1.42
N ILE A 105 16.45 -1.63 -0.16
CA ILE A 105 17.66 -1.87 0.64
C ILE A 105 18.46 -3.06 0.07
N GLU A 106 17.79 -4.17 -0.27
CA GLU A 106 18.44 -5.30 -0.93
C GLU A 106 19.19 -4.86 -2.21
N LYS A 107 18.55 -4.01 -3.02
CA LYS A 107 19.17 -3.49 -4.24
C LYS A 107 20.34 -2.55 -3.93
N MET A 108 20.19 -1.64 -2.96
CA MET A 108 21.23 -0.67 -2.58
C MET A 108 22.47 -1.35 -1.98
N LYS A 109 22.27 -2.35 -1.16
CA LYS A 109 23.36 -3.05 -0.45
C LYS A 109 23.82 -4.32 -1.19
N ASN A 110 23.20 -4.64 -2.35
CA ASN A 110 23.46 -5.85 -3.15
C ASN A 110 23.39 -7.14 -2.33
N VAL A 111 22.34 -7.29 -1.54
CA VAL A 111 22.06 -8.45 -0.71
C VAL A 111 20.66 -9.00 -0.99
N LYS A 112 20.38 -10.20 -0.48
CA LYS A 112 19.05 -10.79 -0.48
C LYS A 112 18.70 -11.22 0.96
N GLY A 113 17.65 -10.64 1.52
CA GLY A 113 17.24 -10.89 2.91
C GLY A 113 16.95 -12.37 3.20
N GLN A 114 16.43 -13.10 2.20
CA GLN A 114 16.15 -14.54 2.33
C GLN A 114 17.42 -15.41 2.57
N PHE A 115 18.62 -14.92 2.23
CA PHE A 115 19.87 -15.62 2.43
C PHE A 115 20.67 -15.10 3.63
N MET A 116 20.10 -14.17 4.41
CA MET A 116 20.71 -13.60 5.60
C MET A 116 19.98 -14.07 6.87
N PRO A 117 20.69 -14.18 8.01
CA PRO A 117 20.02 -14.30 9.29
C PRO A 117 19.05 -13.13 9.51
N ARG A 118 17.80 -13.44 9.90
CA ARG A 118 16.73 -12.43 10.02
C ARG A 118 17.14 -11.21 10.85
N GLN A 119 17.82 -11.43 11.98
CA GLN A 119 18.24 -10.34 12.86
C GLN A 119 19.27 -9.40 12.21
N GLU A 120 20.15 -9.93 11.38
CA GLU A 120 21.14 -9.15 10.63
C GLU A 120 20.47 -8.34 9.54
N PHE A 121 19.57 -8.95 8.79
CA PHE A 121 18.80 -8.24 7.76
C PHE A 121 17.95 -7.12 8.37
N VAL A 122 17.25 -7.38 9.46
CA VAL A 122 16.49 -6.35 10.18
C VAL A 122 17.39 -5.20 10.63
N ARG A 123 18.57 -5.49 11.19
CA ARG A 123 19.54 -4.46 11.59
C ARG A 123 19.99 -3.63 10.39
N LEU A 124 20.32 -4.31 9.28
CA LEU A 124 20.72 -3.64 8.04
C LEU A 124 19.60 -2.71 7.54
N CYS A 125 18.34 -3.15 7.59
CA CYS A 125 17.20 -2.31 7.21
C CYS A 125 17.09 -1.07 8.11
N TYR A 126 17.16 -1.23 9.42
CA TYR A 126 17.09 -0.10 10.34
C TYR A 126 18.18 0.94 10.09
N THR A 127 19.44 0.51 10.00
CA THR A 127 20.57 1.44 9.79
C THR A 127 20.47 2.14 8.43
N THR A 128 20.13 1.40 7.39
CA THR A 128 20.01 1.99 6.03
C THR A 128 18.87 2.99 5.94
N VAL A 129 17.70 2.68 6.53
CA VAL A 129 16.58 3.63 6.57
C VAL A 129 16.94 4.89 7.34
N GLU A 130 17.66 4.80 8.45
CA GLU A 130 18.12 5.98 9.20
C GLU A 130 19.08 6.86 8.38
N GLU A 131 19.93 6.25 7.56
CA GLU A 131 20.83 6.98 6.65
C GLU A 131 20.04 7.77 5.60
N ILE A 132 19.14 7.12 4.88
CA ILE A 132 18.41 7.72 3.74
C ILE A 132 17.28 8.66 4.17
N ARG A 133 16.75 8.51 5.37
CA ARG A 133 15.64 9.31 5.90
C ARG A 133 15.96 10.80 5.92
N LYS A 134 17.20 11.17 6.19
CA LYS A 134 17.62 12.58 6.25
C LYS A 134 17.38 13.30 4.93
N ASP A 135 17.82 12.69 3.82
CA ASP A 135 17.66 13.24 2.48
C ASP A 135 16.19 13.22 2.06
N PHE A 136 15.46 12.14 2.42
CA PHE A 136 14.05 12.03 2.15
C PHE A 136 13.24 13.14 2.85
N VAL A 137 13.47 13.42 4.13
CA VAL A 137 12.81 14.50 4.88
C VAL A 137 13.21 15.87 4.32
N TYR A 138 14.46 16.03 3.88
CA TYR A 138 14.93 17.27 3.27
C TYR A 138 14.14 17.61 1.98
N ASP A 139 13.83 16.65 1.14
CA ASP A 139 13.03 16.86 -0.06
C ASP A 139 11.62 17.39 0.28
N TRP A 140 11.00 16.90 1.35
CA TRP A 140 9.70 17.40 1.84
C TRP A 140 9.77 18.83 2.37
N LYS A 141 10.83 19.16 3.09
CA LYS A 141 11.08 20.54 3.52
C LYS A 141 11.27 21.46 2.32
N ARG A 142 11.99 21.02 1.29
CA ARG A 142 12.19 21.78 0.05
C ARG A 142 10.90 21.98 -0.74
N LEU A 143 9.98 21.00 -0.74
CA LEU A 143 8.66 21.17 -1.32
C LEU A 143 7.85 22.27 -0.61
N GLY A 144 8.26 22.65 0.59
CA GLY A 144 7.61 23.68 1.37
C GLY A 144 6.36 23.22 2.10
N ILE A 145 6.20 21.94 2.34
CA ILE A 145 5.08 21.39 3.13
C ILE A 145 5.10 22.02 4.53
N SER A 146 3.95 22.53 4.95
CA SER A 146 3.80 23.27 6.20
C SER A 146 3.55 22.37 7.43
N ALA A 147 4.13 21.19 7.46
CA ALA A 147 4.10 20.30 8.62
C ALA A 147 5.04 20.80 9.73
N ASP A 148 4.75 20.42 10.97
CA ASP A 148 5.66 20.60 12.09
C ASP A 148 6.67 19.44 12.12
N PHE A 149 7.82 19.65 11.50
CA PHE A 149 8.89 18.65 11.46
C PHE A 149 9.56 18.39 12.82
N ASN A 150 9.25 19.18 13.85
CA ASN A 150 9.72 18.92 15.22
C ASN A 150 8.86 17.85 15.90
N ILE A 151 7.63 17.64 15.43
CA ILE A 151 6.77 16.53 15.83
C ILE A 151 6.92 15.42 14.80
N PHE A 152 8.06 14.74 14.86
CA PHE A 152 8.41 13.69 13.90
C PHE A 152 8.14 12.29 14.45
N TYR A 153 7.59 11.40 13.61
CA TYR A 153 7.45 9.99 13.95
C TYR A 153 7.87 9.07 12.79
N SER A 154 8.19 7.84 13.14
CA SER A 154 8.44 6.75 12.20
C SER A 154 7.53 5.57 12.58
N THR A 155 7.00 4.87 11.59
CA THR A 155 6.14 3.69 11.83
C THR A 155 6.86 2.55 12.56
N ILE A 156 8.19 2.54 12.55
CA ILE A 156 9.02 1.52 13.21
C ILE A 156 9.68 2.00 14.52
N ASN A 157 9.41 3.22 14.98
CA ASN A 157 9.93 3.65 16.28
C ASN A 157 9.26 2.89 17.44
N LYS A 158 9.90 2.90 18.60
CA LYS A 158 9.42 2.14 19.78
C LYS A 158 8.01 2.54 20.22
N HIS A 159 7.66 3.82 20.07
CA HIS A 159 6.31 4.31 20.42
C HIS A 159 5.26 3.74 19.46
N SER A 160 5.47 3.88 18.15
CA SER A 160 4.57 3.36 17.11
C SER A 160 4.39 1.85 17.21
N GLN A 161 5.49 1.11 17.41
CA GLN A 161 5.42 -0.34 17.64
C GLN A 161 4.55 -0.70 18.86
N LYS A 162 4.74 0.00 19.97
CA LYS A 162 3.95 -0.22 21.20
C LYS A 162 2.46 0.05 20.98
N VAL A 163 2.13 1.16 20.32
CA VAL A 163 0.74 1.54 20.02
C VAL A 163 0.09 0.51 19.10
N SER A 164 0.79 0.11 18.04
CA SER A 164 0.31 -0.89 17.09
C SER A 164 0.05 -2.24 17.75
N GLN A 165 0.99 -2.73 18.58
CA GLN A 165 0.82 -3.99 19.30
C GLN A 165 -0.32 -3.92 20.32
N LYS A 166 -0.46 -2.79 21.04
CA LYS A 166 -1.57 -2.57 21.97
C LYS A 166 -2.91 -2.61 21.25
N SER A 167 -3.03 -1.90 20.12
CA SER A 167 -4.23 -1.89 19.29
C SER A 167 -4.59 -3.30 18.80
N PHE A 168 -3.62 -4.09 18.37
CA PHE A 168 -3.83 -5.48 17.97
C PHE A 168 -4.40 -6.32 19.10
N ILE A 169 -3.84 -6.22 20.31
CA ILE A 169 -4.30 -6.95 21.48
C ILE A 169 -5.75 -6.53 21.87
N GLU A 170 -6.04 -5.24 21.82
CA GLU A 170 -7.39 -4.72 22.12
C GLU A 170 -8.42 -5.22 21.11
N LEU A 171 -8.12 -5.16 19.81
CA LEU A 171 -8.99 -5.69 18.76
C LEU A 171 -9.20 -7.20 18.87
N HIS A 172 -8.18 -7.95 19.27
CA HIS A 172 -8.33 -9.38 19.55
C HIS A 172 -9.27 -9.64 20.73
N ARG A 173 -9.14 -8.89 21.84
CA ARG A 173 -10.04 -8.98 23.00
C ARG A 173 -11.49 -8.64 22.67
N MET A 174 -11.68 -7.75 21.70
CA MET A 174 -13.01 -7.36 21.19
C MET A 174 -13.55 -8.35 20.14
N ASN A 175 -12.88 -9.46 19.87
CA ASN A 175 -13.22 -10.45 18.83
C ASN A 175 -13.32 -9.83 17.40
N ARG A 176 -12.55 -8.77 17.13
CA ARG A 176 -12.47 -8.13 15.81
C ARG A 176 -11.36 -8.72 14.92
N ILE A 177 -10.43 -9.45 15.52
CA ILE A 177 -9.33 -10.14 14.85
C ILE A 177 -9.45 -11.63 15.13
N TYR A 178 -9.36 -12.44 14.09
CA TYR A 178 -9.37 -13.89 14.18
C TYR A 178 -8.45 -14.51 13.13
N ARG A 179 -7.99 -15.72 13.37
CA ARG A 179 -7.15 -16.48 12.44
C ARG A 179 -8.02 -17.45 11.65
N LYS A 180 -7.92 -17.42 10.32
CA LYS A 180 -8.54 -18.43 9.46
C LYS A 180 -7.62 -18.80 8.29
N LYS A 181 -7.90 -19.96 7.68
CA LYS A 181 -7.31 -20.33 6.39
C LYS A 181 -8.10 -19.65 5.29
N ALA A 182 -7.43 -18.94 4.41
CA ALA A 182 -8.00 -18.28 3.23
C ALA A 182 -6.97 -18.23 2.11
N PRO A 183 -7.39 -18.21 0.83
CA PRO A 183 -6.49 -17.97 -0.29
C PRO A 183 -5.86 -16.58 -0.17
N PHE A 184 -4.61 -16.46 -0.58
CA PHE A 184 -3.90 -15.20 -0.70
C PHE A 184 -2.84 -15.30 -1.81
N VAL A 185 -2.42 -14.14 -2.31
CA VAL A 185 -1.38 -14.08 -3.35
C VAL A 185 -0.01 -14.22 -2.69
N TRP A 186 0.76 -15.20 -3.15
CA TRP A 186 2.09 -15.53 -2.66
C TRP A 186 3.13 -15.39 -3.76
N CYS A 187 4.20 -14.66 -3.49
CA CYS A 187 5.34 -14.57 -4.40
C CYS A 187 6.40 -15.62 -4.02
N PRO A 188 6.68 -16.61 -4.89
CA PRO A 188 7.68 -17.63 -4.61
C PRO A 188 9.11 -17.09 -4.63
N GLU A 189 9.37 -15.99 -5.35
CA GLU A 189 10.67 -15.34 -5.37
C GLU A 189 10.93 -14.55 -4.08
N CYS A 190 9.93 -13.76 -3.64
CA CYS A 190 10.00 -12.99 -2.41
C CYS A 190 9.76 -13.83 -1.16
N GLN A 191 9.18 -15.03 -1.30
CA GLN A 191 8.79 -15.93 -0.21
C GLN A 191 7.89 -15.24 0.83
N THR A 192 6.95 -14.41 0.34
CA THR A 192 5.99 -13.68 1.18
C THR A 192 4.66 -13.48 0.46
N ALA A 193 3.62 -13.16 1.21
CA ALA A 193 2.38 -12.64 0.66
C ALA A 193 2.61 -11.26 0.05
N ILE A 194 1.95 -10.99 -1.06
CA ILE A 194 2.03 -9.71 -1.76
C ILE A 194 0.63 -9.11 -1.96
N ALA A 195 0.56 -7.80 -2.08
CA ALA A 195 -0.66 -7.09 -2.43
C ALA A 195 -0.96 -7.18 -3.94
N GLN A 196 -2.21 -6.96 -4.32
CA GLN A 196 -2.61 -6.97 -5.74
C GLN A 196 -1.85 -5.93 -6.57
N VAL A 197 -1.55 -4.77 -6.00
CA VAL A 197 -0.78 -3.70 -6.66
C VAL A 197 0.66 -4.10 -7.01
N GLU A 198 1.19 -5.12 -6.36
CA GLU A 198 2.55 -5.63 -6.61
C GLU A 198 2.58 -6.71 -7.72
N MET A 199 1.39 -7.16 -8.16
CA MET A 199 1.30 -8.08 -9.30
C MET A 199 1.51 -7.34 -10.61
N LYS A 200 2.21 -7.99 -11.54
CA LYS A 200 2.37 -7.52 -12.91
C LYS A 200 1.80 -8.55 -13.86
N ASP A 201 0.87 -8.12 -14.68
CA ASP A 201 0.36 -8.94 -15.75
C ASP A 201 1.47 -9.14 -16.80
N SER A 202 1.60 -10.37 -17.28
CA SER A 202 2.53 -10.71 -18.34
C SER A 202 1.85 -11.69 -19.30
N GLU A 203 1.90 -11.37 -20.57
CA GLU A 203 1.46 -12.31 -21.61
C GLU A 203 2.45 -13.46 -21.68
N ARG A 204 1.90 -14.68 -21.77
CA ARG A 204 2.69 -15.92 -21.92
C ARG A 204 1.97 -16.84 -22.87
N ASP A 205 2.73 -17.53 -23.68
CA ASP A 205 2.22 -18.64 -24.45
C ASP A 205 1.71 -19.72 -23.51
N SER A 206 0.47 -20.14 -23.72
CA SER A 206 -0.18 -21.16 -22.92
C SER A 206 -0.78 -22.23 -23.83
N ARG A 207 -1.05 -23.40 -23.25
CA ARG A 207 -1.72 -24.51 -23.94
C ARG A 207 -3.02 -24.80 -23.23
N LEU A 208 -4.09 -24.96 -24.01
CA LEU A 208 -5.35 -25.44 -23.49
C LEU A 208 -5.30 -26.97 -23.42
N VAL A 209 -5.34 -27.51 -22.22
CA VAL A 209 -5.28 -28.93 -21.93
C VAL A 209 -6.69 -29.43 -21.65
N TYR A 210 -7.10 -30.48 -22.35
CA TYR A 210 -8.42 -31.13 -22.19
C TYR A 210 -8.27 -32.35 -21.31
N MET A 211 -8.99 -32.42 -20.20
CA MET A 211 -8.96 -33.50 -19.23
C MET A 211 -10.34 -34.15 -19.11
N LYS A 212 -10.40 -35.49 -19.07
CA LYS A 212 -11.63 -36.23 -18.83
C LYS A 212 -11.83 -36.49 -17.35
N PHE A 213 -13.03 -36.21 -16.88
CA PHE A 213 -13.47 -36.49 -15.52
C PHE A 213 -14.63 -37.52 -15.61
N ASP A 214 -14.51 -38.62 -14.90
CA ASP A 214 -15.57 -39.63 -14.81
C ASP A 214 -16.64 -39.15 -13.84
N THR A 215 -17.90 -39.26 -14.24
CA THR A 215 -19.03 -38.89 -13.38
C THR A 215 -19.66 -40.15 -12.75
N ASN A 216 -20.33 -39.96 -11.64
CA ASN A 216 -21.10 -41.03 -10.99
C ASN A 216 -22.32 -41.52 -11.81
N SER A 217 -22.65 -40.82 -12.89
CA SER A 217 -23.67 -41.28 -13.87
C SER A 217 -23.12 -42.25 -14.92
N GLY A 218 -21.83 -42.55 -14.90
CA GLY A 218 -21.16 -43.41 -15.90
C GLY A 218 -20.76 -42.67 -17.18
N GLU A 219 -21.06 -41.40 -17.32
CA GLU A 219 -20.63 -40.55 -18.43
C GLU A 219 -19.35 -39.79 -18.07
N HIS A 220 -18.69 -39.24 -19.08
CA HIS A 220 -17.52 -38.40 -18.90
C HIS A 220 -17.87 -36.94 -19.19
N ILE A 221 -17.25 -36.03 -18.45
CA ILE A 221 -17.18 -34.62 -18.81
C ILE A 221 -15.74 -34.24 -19.18
N THR A 222 -15.58 -33.36 -20.17
CA THR A 222 -14.27 -32.89 -20.59
C THR A 222 -14.11 -31.44 -20.14
N ILE A 223 -13.08 -31.15 -19.37
CA ILE A 223 -12.77 -29.83 -18.90
C ILE A 223 -11.50 -29.30 -19.58
N ALA A 224 -11.58 -28.11 -20.14
CA ALA A 224 -10.45 -27.45 -20.75
C ALA A 224 -9.84 -26.46 -19.75
N THR A 225 -8.52 -26.51 -19.57
CA THR A 225 -7.80 -25.60 -18.66
C THR A 225 -6.46 -25.20 -19.24
N THR A 226 -6.04 -23.97 -18.92
CA THR A 226 -4.67 -23.49 -19.18
C THR A 226 -3.72 -23.81 -18.02
N ARG A 227 -4.25 -24.29 -16.88
CA ARG A 227 -3.51 -24.53 -15.64
C ARG A 227 -3.74 -25.95 -15.09
N PRO A 228 -3.31 -27.00 -15.81
CA PRO A 228 -3.52 -28.40 -15.38
C PRO A 228 -2.84 -28.72 -14.04
N GLU A 229 -1.80 -27.99 -13.67
CA GLU A 229 -1.09 -28.12 -12.40
C GLU A 229 -1.95 -27.82 -11.17
N LEU A 230 -3.08 -27.12 -11.34
CA LEU A 230 -4.02 -26.83 -10.25
C LEU A 230 -5.03 -27.95 -9.99
N LEU A 231 -5.03 -29.00 -10.80
CA LEU A 231 -5.94 -30.16 -10.64
C LEU A 231 -5.96 -30.74 -9.21
N PRO A 232 -4.83 -30.90 -8.49
CA PRO A 232 -4.85 -31.39 -7.12
C PRO A 232 -5.60 -30.49 -6.12
N ALA A 233 -5.77 -29.22 -6.44
CA ALA A 233 -6.49 -28.25 -5.61
C ALA A 233 -8.00 -28.20 -5.91
N CYS A 234 -8.48 -28.93 -6.94
CA CYS A 234 -9.88 -28.94 -7.34
C CYS A 234 -10.80 -29.32 -6.17
N VAL A 235 -11.80 -28.48 -5.90
CA VAL A 235 -12.80 -28.67 -4.84
C VAL A 235 -14.25 -28.71 -5.37
N ALA A 236 -14.48 -28.15 -6.56
CA ALA A 236 -15.78 -28.13 -7.23
C ALA A 236 -15.61 -28.04 -8.74
N ILE A 237 -16.64 -28.42 -9.47
CA ILE A 237 -16.76 -28.20 -10.92
C ILE A 237 -18.00 -27.36 -11.15
N HIS A 238 -17.86 -26.34 -11.99
CA HIS A 238 -18.95 -25.42 -12.29
C HIS A 238 -19.37 -25.49 -13.76
N ILE A 239 -20.68 -25.43 -13.97
CA ILE A 239 -21.34 -25.41 -15.28
C ILE A 239 -22.34 -24.27 -15.27
N HIS A 240 -22.41 -23.51 -16.37
CA HIS A 240 -23.42 -22.47 -16.50
C HIS A 240 -24.82 -23.09 -16.51
N PRO A 241 -25.81 -22.58 -15.74
CA PRO A 241 -27.14 -23.16 -15.63
C PRO A 241 -27.92 -23.21 -16.96
N ASP A 242 -27.59 -22.36 -17.90
CA ASP A 242 -28.22 -22.27 -19.23
C ASP A 242 -27.46 -23.06 -20.31
N ASP A 243 -26.32 -23.68 -20.01
CA ASP A 243 -25.59 -24.52 -20.96
C ASP A 243 -26.31 -25.86 -21.19
N LYS A 244 -27.06 -25.91 -22.27
CA LYS A 244 -27.84 -27.09 -22.65
C LYS A 244 -26.99 -28.34 -22.89
N ARG A 245 -25.70 -28.18 -23.21
CA ARG A 245 -24.79 -29.32 -23.49
C ARG A 245 -24.45 -30.07 -22.21
N HIS A 246 -24.32 -29.36 -21.10
CA HIS A 246 -23.74 -29.89 -19.87
C HIS A 246 -24.66 -29.80 -18.65
N LYS A 247 -25.81 -29.11 -18.76
CA LYS A 247 -26.77 -28.91 -17.67
C LYS A 247 -27.20 -30.23 -16.99
N LYS A 248 -27.26 -31.33 -17.69
CA LYS A 248 -27.63 -32.65 -17.14
C LYS A 248 -26.69 -33.17 -16.04
N PHE A 249 -25.46 -32.64 -15.97
CA PHE A 249 -24.48 -33.04 -14.98
C PHE A 249 -24.53 -32.21 -13.69
N ILE A 250 -25.30 -31.12 -13.65
CA ILE A 250 -25.45 -30.32 -12.45
C ILE A 250 -26.11 -31.17 -11.36
N GLY A 251 -25.47 -31.18 -10.16
CA GLY A 251 -25.89 -32.00 -9.03
C GLY A 251 -25.20 -33.36 -8.94
N ALA A 252 -24.56 -33.83 -10.03
CA ALA A 252 -23.74 -35.03 -10.01
C ALA A 252 -22.40 -34.83 -9.30
N LYS A 253 -21.66 -35.93 -9.14
CA LYS A 253 -20.26 -35.91 -8.70
C LYS A 253 -19.34 -36.33 -9.84
N ALA A 254 -18.15 -35.77 -9.86
CA ALA A 254 -17.10 -36.19 -10.78
C ALA A 254 -15.83 -36.57 -10.02
N LYS A 255 -15.16 -37.60 -10.49
CA LYS A 255 -13.87 -38.05 -9.96
C LYS A 255 -12.75 -37.21 -10.54
N ILE A 256 -11.89 -36.65 -9.67
CA ILE A 256 -10.72 -35.93 -10.11
C ILE A 256 -9.71 -36.87 -10.75
N PRO A 257 -9.24 -36.62 -11.97
CA PRO A 257 -8.21 -37.44 -12.62
C PRO A 257 -6.98 -37.61 -11.73
N PHE A 258 -6.38 -38.78 -11.78
CA PHE A 258 -5.20 -39.18 -10.98
C PHE A 258 -5.41 -39.12 -9.46
N SER A 259 -6.66 -39.07 -8.98
CA SER A 259 -7.00 -38.99 -7.56
C SER A 259 -8.18 -39.90 -7.25
N ASN A 260 -8.34 -40.30 -5.98
CA ASN A 260 -9.52 -40.98 -5.47
C ASN A 260 -10.60 -40.03 -4.94
N ARG A 261 -10.41 -38.71 -5.13
CA ARG A 261 -11.33 -37.69 -4.66
C ARG A 261 -12.47 -37.47 -5.67
N GLU A 262 -13.65 -37.26 -5.13
CA GLU A 262 -14.81 -36.79 -5.87
C GLU A 262 -15.19 -35.39 -5.48
N VAL A 263 -15.62 -34.57 -6.43
CA VAL A 263 -16.13 -33.23 -6.25
C VAL A 263 -17.52 -33.06 -6.80
N LYS A 264 -18.28 -32.12 -6.28
CA LYS A 264 -19.63 -31.81 -6.79
C LYS A 264 -19.55 -30.99 -8.06
N ILE A 265 -20.54 -31.20 -8.94
CA ILE A 265 -20.80 -30.39 -10.11
C ILE A 265 -21.92 -29.42 -9.76
N GLU A 266 -21.64 -28.15 -9.76
CA GLU A 266 -22.56 -27.12 -9.32
C GLU A 266 -22.86 -26.10 -10.43
N ALA A 267 -24.03 -25.46 -10.35
CA ALA A 267 -24.38 -24.39 -11.28
C ALA A 267 -23.70 -23.10 -10.86
N ASN A 268 -23.07 -22.41 -11.82
CA ASN A 268 -22.51 -21.06 -11.59
C ASN A 268 -22.70 -20.20 -12.85
N LYS A 269 -23.33 -19.06 -12.69
CA LYS A 269 -23.62 -18.10 -13.77
C LYS A 269 -22.38 -17.37 -14.31
N ASP A 270 -21.29 -17.37 -13.56
CA ASP A 270 -20.04 -16.73 -13.96
C ASP A 270 -19.20 -17.57 -14.94
N VAL A 271 -19.63 -18.80 -15.23
CA VAL A 271 -18.95 -19.68 -16.20
C VAL A 271 -19.22 -19.19 -17.61
N ASP A 272 -18.16 -18.91 -18.36
CA ASP A 272 -18.25 -18.63 -19.78
C ASP A 272 -18.47 -19.90 -20.57
N MET A 273 -19.64 -20.02 -21.20
CA MET A 273 -20.04 -21.22 -21.98
C MET A 273 -19.22 -21.40 -23.27
N GLU A 274 -18.65 -20.33 -23.80
CA GLU A 274 -17.91 -20.34 -25.06
C GLU A 274 -16.39 -20.55 -24.85
N PHE A 275 -15.90 -20.39 -23.63
CA PHE A 275 -14.50 -20.59 -23.35
C PHE A 275 -14.16 -22.08 -23.11
N GLY A 276 -13.25 -22.62 -23.91
CA GLY A 276 -12.76 -23.98 -23.78
C GLY A 276 -13.86 -25.03 -23.95
N SER A 277 -14.20 -25.76 -22.89
CA SER A 277 -15.31 -26.74 -22.89
C SER A 277 -16.61 -26.17 -22.32
N GLY A 278 -16.63 -24.95 -21.80
CA GLY A 278 -17.77 -24.39 -21.05
C GLY A 278 -17.94 -25.01 -19.66
N ILE A 279 -16.95 -25.73 -19.16
CA ILE A 279 -16.92 -26.33 -17.82
C ILE A 279 -15.62 -25.92 -17.14
N VAL A 280 -15.71 -25.49 -15.90
CA VAL A 280 -14.55 -25.00 -15.10
C VAL A 280 -14.45 -25.78 -13.81
N TYR A 281 -13.25 -26.12 -13.38
CA TYR A 281 -12.99 -26.62 -12.04
C TYR A 281 -12.33 -25.52 -11.16
N HIS A 282 -12.65 -25.55 -9.88
CA HIS A 282 -12.11 -24.66 -8.85
C HIS A 282 -11.47 -25.44 -7.71
#